data_ea9292d241c78bb5e6e4e8ebb04570aa
#
_entry.id   ea9292d241c78bb5e6e4e8ebb04570aa
#
_cell.length_a   1.000
_cell.length_b   1.000
_cell.length_c   1.000
_cell.angle_alpha   90.00
_cell.angle_beta   90.00
_cell.angle_gamma   90.00
#
_symmetry.space_group_name_H-M   'P 1'
#
loop_
_entity.id
_entity.type
_entity.pdbx_description
1 polymer ?
#
loop_
_entity_poly.entity_id
_entity_poly.type
_entity_poly.pdbx_seq_one_letter_code
_entity_poly.pdbx_strand_id
1 'polypeptide(L)'
;GKELADLFFRLRLDHPEIFWASGFHYKYYQDSPNLIFEPEYMFEKSKIKEQQKAMAARLEKLARPAMKLSEWEKEKYIHDFICENVRYDKLKKSYSHEIIGPLGQGVGVCEGIAKAVKALCDRLGIWCIIAICGNNPQKGIKDRHTWNIVKIGGTYYHLDATFDNTLGKHGLLEGGIRYDYFNLDDRAVFRDHEPLIAPAPSCTDGEHFYYKEKKLSFTKMEEVYKRASQAAKKGKPLTFHWRGGYLTREVLEELVETMKQAGAQREKTARIALNWPQAVIRLTYVDGNTKSSVTVDEANEGELEQENEGKEGTYWNDAI
;
A
#
# COMPACT_ATOMS: atom_id res chain seq x y z
N GLY A 1 33.14 2.99 -1.56
CA GLY A 1 32.05 3.30 -2.51
C GLY A 1 30.70 2.78 -2.04
N LYS A 2 30.58 1.48 -1.77
CA LYS A 2 29.31 0.84 -1.38
C LYS A 2 28.73 1.42 -0.09
N GLU A 3 29.52 1.54 0.96
CA GLU A 3 29.09 2.11 2.25
C GLU A 3 28.59 3.55 2.12
N LEU A 4 29.25 4.36 1.29
CA LEU A 4 28.83 5.73 1.03
C LEU A 4 27.48 5.78 0.26
N ALA A 5 27.29 4.88 -0.69
CA ALA A 5 26.03 4.75 -1.41
C ALA A 5 24.89 4.33 -0.48
N ASP A 6 25.13 3.35 0.40
CA ASP A 6 24.16 2.91 1.39
C ASP A 6 23.82 4.02 2.39
N LEU A 7 24.83 4.79 2.84
CA LEU A 7 24.62 5.92 3.72
C LEU A 7 23.79 7.03 3.06
N PHE A 8 24.11 7.40 1.83
CA PHE A 8 23.38 8.41 1.07
C PHE A 8 21.92 7.98 0.80
N PHE A 9 21.73 6.71 0.44
CA PHE A 9 20.39 6.15 0.24
C PHE A 9 19.57 6.21 1.53
N ARG A 10 20.11 5.77 2.67
CA ARG A 10 19.42 5.84 3.98
C ARG A 10 19.12 7.28 4.38
N LEU A 11 20.05 8.20 4.19
CA LEU A 11 19.83 9.62 4.47
C LEU A 11 18.60 10.15 3.73
N ARG A 12 18.43 9.78 2.46
CA ARG A 12 17.27 10.21 1.66
C ARG A 12 15.96 9.54 2.09
N LEU A 13 16.01 8.32 2.64
CA LEU A 13 14.83 7.68 3.24
C LEU A 13 14.43 8.38 4.54
N ASP A 14 15.41 8.72 5.39
CA ASP A 14 15.16 9.39 6.67
C ASP A 14 14.75 10.86 6.50
N HIS A 15 15.20 11.49 5.41
CA HIS A 15 15.03 12.91 5.11
C HIS A 15 14.40 13.13 3.73
N PRO A 16 13.09 12.84 3.57
CA PRO A 16 12.39 13.00 2.29
C PRO A 16 12.35 14.46 1.78
N GLU A 17 12.61 15.43 2.64
CA GLU A 17 12.81 16.83 2.26
C GLU A 17 14.05 17.07 1.38
N ILE A 18 15.00 16.11 1.32
CA ILE A 18 16.15 16.12 0.41
C ILE A 18 15.76 15.54 -0.97
N PHE A 19 14.60 15.89 -1.49
CA PHE A 19 14.08 15.40 -2.77
C PHE A 19 14.80 15.96 -4.00
N TRP A 20 15.62 16.96 -3.81
CA TRP A 20 16.38 17.67 -4.85
C TRP A 20 17.72 17.01 -5.20
N ALA A 21 18.18 16.04 -4.41
CA ALA A 21 19.43 15.31 -4.64
C ALA A 21 19.12 13.95 -5.28
N SER A 22 19.47 13.78 -6.55
CA SER A 22 19.18 12.56 -7.33
C SER A 22 20.26 11.48 -7.22
N GLY A 23 21.49 11.88 -6.91
CA GLY A 23 22.63 10.99 -6.83
C GLY A 23 23.86 11.72 -6.27
N PHE A 24 25.02 11.12 -6.42
CA PHE A 24 26.28 11.73 -6.03
C PHE A 24 27.46 11.14 -6.79
N HIS A 25 28.52 11.93 -6.90
CA HIS A 25 29.88 11.49 -7.23
C HIS A 25 30.77 11.65 -6.02
N TYR A 26 31.87 10.90 -5.96
CA TYR A 26 32.88 11.11 -4.95
C TYR A 26 34.29 10.97 -5.54
N LYS A 27 35.22 11.73 -4.97
CA LYS A 27 36.64 11.68 -5.30
C LYS A 27 37.42 11.35 -4.04
N TYR A 28 38.42 10.50 -4.17
CA TYR A 28 39.36 10.20 -3.09
C TYR A 28 40.77 10.26 -3.62
N TYR A 29 41.70 10.60 -2.75
CA TYR A 29 43.13 10.65 -3.08
C TYR A 29 43.86 9.63 -2.18
N GLN A 30 44.78 8.89 -2.76
CA GLN A 30 45.42 7.74 -2.11
C GLN A 30 46.14 8.10 -0.79
N ASP A 31 46.66 9.34 -0.70
CA ASP A 31 47.44 9.84 0.44
C ASP A 31 46.62 10.79 1.36
N SER A 32 45.30 10.81 1.21
CA SER A 32 44.41 11.66 2.01
C SER A 32 43.33 10.87 2.71
N PRO A 33 43.09 11.11 4.02
CA PRO A 33 41.97 10.53 4.73
C PRO A 33 40.63 11.18 4.33
N ASN A 34 40.64 12.23 3.52
CA ASN A 34 39.46 13.00 3.13
C ASN A 34 38.87 12.48 1.80
N LEU A 35 37.59 12.46 1.77
CA LEU A 35 36.77 12.17 0.60
C LEU A 35 36.02 13.44 0.20
N ILE A 36 35.99 13.76 -1.09
CA ILE A 36 35.18 14.86 -1.63
C ILE A 36 33.87 14.28 -2.11
N PHE A 37 32.77 14.70 -1.49
CA PHE A 37 31.40 14.32 -1.86
C PHE A 37 30.76 15.41 -2.72
N GLU A 38 30.30 15.02 -3.91
CA GLU A 38 29.68 15.94 -4.89
C GLU A 38 28.25 15.45 -5.19
N PRO A 39 27.20 16.07 -4.58
CA PRO A 39 25.82 15.66 -4.86
C PRO A 39 25.40 16.05 -6.28
N GLU A 40 24.64 15.19 -6.92
CA GLU A 40 23.90 15.49 -8.16
C GLU A 40 22.56 16.11 -7.82
N TYR A 41 22.19 17.14 -8.55
CA TYR A 41 20.94 17.89 -8.31
C TYR A 41 19.89 17.56 -9.37
N MET A 42 18.67 17.31 -8.95
CA MET A 42 17.51 17.09 -9.81
C MET A 42 17.07 18.40 -10.51
N PHE A 43 17.42 19.53 -9.94
CA PHE A 43 17.11 20.87 -10.45
C PHE A 43 18.36 21.71 -10.58
N GLU A 44 18.28 22.79 -11.35
CA GLU A 44 19.31 23.82 -11.31
C GLU A 44 19.47 24.34 -9.88
N LYS A 45 20.71 24.46 -9.42
CA LYS A 45 21.06 24.83 -8.04
C LYS A 45 20.38 26.14 -7.58
N SER A 46 20.23 27.09 -8.51
CA SER A 46 19.53 28.35 -8.27
C SER A 46 18.04 28.19 -7.92
N LYS A 47 17.41 27.11 -8.37
CA LYS A 47 15.97 26.83 -8.17
C LYS A 47 15.68 25.97 -6.94
N ILE A 48 16.69 25.34 -6.30
CA ILE A 48 16.48 24.41 -5.20
C ILE A 48 15.72 25.07 -4.05
N LYS A 49 16.09 26.28 -3.63
CA LYS A 49 15.42 27.00 -2.54
C LYS A 49 13.94 27.28 -2.84
N GLU A 50 13.63 27.62 -4.09
CA GLU A 50 12.26 27.84 -4.53
C GLU A 50 11.45 26.53 -4.46
N GLN A 51 12.00 25.42 -4.95
CA GLN A 51 11.37 24.12 -4.91
C GLN A 51 11.17 23.61 -3.46
N GLN A 52 12.14 23.81 -2.60
CA GLN A 52 12.02 23.47 -1.17
C GLN A 52 10.88 24.26 -0.49
N LYS A 53 10.79 25.58 -0.77
CA LYS A 53 9.74 26.45 -0.25
C LYS A 53 8.34 26.01 -0.76
N ALA A 54 8.24 25.73 -2.04
CA ALA A 54 7.00 25.26 -2.66
C ALA A 54 6.54 23.91 -2.07
N MET A 55 7.47 22.97 -1.87
CA MET A 55 7.16 21.67 -1.25
C MET A 55 6.76 21.82 0.22
N ALA A 56 7.45 22.64 1.00
CA ALA A 56 7.07 22.93 2.38
C ALA A 56 5.65 23.51 2.49
N ALA A 57 5.30 24.46 1.61
CA ALA A 57 3.96 25.02 1.54
C ALA A 57 2.91 23.97 1.13
N ARG A 58 3.26 23.05 0.22
CA ARG A 58 2.40 21.95 -0.20
C ARG A 58 2.13 20.97 0.96
N LEU A 59 3.16 20.54 1.69
CA LEU A 59 3.06 19.70 2.87
C LEU A 59 2.17 20.34 3.94
N GLU A 60 2.37 21.65 4.22
CA GLU A 60 1.54 22.39 5.17
C GLU A 60 0.07 22.39 4.75
N LYS A 61 -0.21 22.67 3.49
CA LYS A 61 -1.58 22.68 2.94
C LYS A 61 -2.24 21.32 3.06
N LEU A 62 -1.52 20.23 2.75
CA LEU A 62 -2.03 18.87 2.85
C LEU A 62 -2.25 18.41 4.29
N ALA A 63 -1.35 18.77 5.21
CA ALA A 63 -1.44 18.35 6.60
C ALA A 63 -2.54 19.09 7.39
N ARG A 64 -2.82 20.35 7.04
CA ARG A 64 -3.72 21.24 7.79
C ARG A 64 -5.07 20.62 8.14
N PRO A 65 -5.81 19.94 7.26
CA PRO A 65 -7.11 19.34 7.61
C PRO A 65 -7.01 18.25 8.68
N ALA A 66 -5.86 17.58 8.78
CA ALA A 66 -5.67 16.45 9.69
C ALA A 66 -5.02 16.83 11.04
N MET A 67 -4.60 18.07 11.25
CA MET A 67 -3.83 18.51 12.42
C MET A 67 -4.48 18.15 13.77
N LYS A 68 -5.81 18.17 13.83
CA LYS A 68 -6.58 17.95 15.08
C LYS A 68 -7.15 16.53 15.20
N LEU A 69 -6.89 15.66 14.24
CA LEU A 69 -7.35 14.28 14.26
C LEU A 69 -6.52 13.44 15.23
N SER A 70 -7.05 12.29 15.65
CA SER A 70 -6.28 11.27 16.37
C SER A 70 -5.16 10.69 15.49
N GLU A 71 -4.17 10.01 16.10
CA GLU A 71 -3.06 9.41 15.36
C GLU A 71 -3.56 8.45 14.26
N TRP A 72 -4.50 7.56 14.58
CA TRP A 72 -5.07 6.63 13.61
C TRP A 72 -5.84 7.34 12.48
N GLU A 73 -6.60 8.39 12.80
CA GLU A 73 -7.31 9.17 11.78
C GLU A 73 -6.37 9.99 10.90
N LYS A 74 -5.27 10.52 11.46
CA LYS A 74 -4.20 11.17 10.69
C LYS A 74 -3.55 10.21 9.71
N GLU A 75 -3.20 9.02 10.19
CA GLU A 75 -2.65 7.95 9.36
C GLU A 75 -3.60 7.57 8.22
N LYS A 76 -4.87 7.35 8.54
CA LYS A 76 -5.90 7.07 7.55
C LYS A 76 -6.03 8.19 6.52
N TYR A 77 -6.01 9.43 6.95
CA TYR A 77 -6.05 10.59 6.06
C TYR A 77 -4.87 10.60 5.07
N ILE A 78 -3.66 10.31 5.55
CA ILE A 78 -2.47 10.21 4.70
C ILE A 78 -2.62 9.08 3.69
N HIS A 79 -3.01 7.90 4.14
CA HIS A 79 -3.23 6.72 3.31
C HIS A 79 -4.28 6.98 2.22
N ASP A 80 -5.42 7.55 2.60
CA ASP A 80 -6.50 7.87 1.67
C ASP A 80 -6.05 8.88 0.62
N PHE A 81 -5.29 9.91 1.03
CA PHE A 81 -4.72 10.88 0.11
C PHE A 81 -3.85 10.20 -0.97
N ILE A 82 -2.99 9.28 -0.57
CA ILE A 82 -2.15 8.52 -1.51
C ILE A 82 -3.02 7.69 -2.46
N CYS A 83 -3.96 6.92 -1.91
CA CYS A 83 -4.81 6.05 -2.72
C CYS A 83 -5.71 6.81 -3.71
N GLU A 84 -6.18 8.00 -3.35
CA GLU A 84 -7.07 8.81 -4.20
C GLU A 84 -6.31 9.65 -5.23
N ASN A 85 -5.14 10.19 -4.88
CA ASN A 85 -4.48 11.25 -5.64
C ASN A 85 -3.19 10.84 -6.33
N VAL A 86 -2.64 9.66 -6.04
CA VAL A 86 -1.38 9.20 -6.60
C VAL A 86 -1.59 8.01 -7.51
N ARG A 87 -1.04 8.06 -8.72
CA ARG A 87 -0.96 6.92 -9.63
C ARG A 87 0.42 6.28 -9.56
N TYR A 88 0.49 4.97 -9.66
CA TYR A 88 1.78 4.28 -9.77
C TYR A 88 2.47 4.63 -11.10
N ASP A 89 3.73 5.04 -11.04
CA ASP A 89 4.49 5.43 -12.23
C ASP A 89 5.20 4.23 -12.87
N LYS A 90 4.57 3.64 -13.88
CA LYS A 90 5.16 2.53 -14.64
C LYS A 90 6.44 2.92 -15.40
N LEU A 91 6.62 4.21 -15.68
CA LEU A 91 7.82 4.72 -16.38
C LEU A 91 9.00 4.93 -15.43
N LYS A 92 8.79 4.82 -14.13
CA LYS A 92 9.81 4.95 -13.08
C LYS A 92 10.70 6.19 -13.26
N LYS A 93 10.07 7.34 -13.54
CA LYS A 93 10.78 8.61 -13.72
C LYS A 93 11.52 9.00 -12.45
N SER A 94 12.64 9.71 -12.57
CA SER A 94 13.48 10.06 -11.41
C SER A 94 12.71 10.81 -10.31
N TYR A 95 11.82 11.74 -10.66
CA TYR A 95 11.01 12.46 -9.70
C TYR A 95 9.95 11.60 -8.99
N SER A 96 9.58 10.45 -9.57
CA SER A 96 8.62 9.52 -8.97
C SER A 96 9.20 8.73 -7.79
N HIS A 97 10.51 8.73 -7.61
CA HIS A 97 11.23 8.19 -6.45
C HIS A 97 11.34 9.16 -5.28
N GLU A 98 10.91 10.41 -5.47
CA GLU A 98 10.98 11.48 -4.48
C GLU A 98 9.59 12.05 -4.19
N ILE A 99 9.46 12.79 -3.09
CA ILE A 99 8.15 13.35 -2.66
C ILE A 99 7.52 14.28 -3.69
N ILE A 100 8.33 14.87 -4.57
CA ILE A 100 7.82 15.75 -5.64
C ILE A 100 6.94 14.99 -6.63
N GLY A 101 7.17 13.70 -6.83
CA GLY A 101 6.30 12.85 -7.65
C GLY A 101 4.90 12.72 -7.03
N PRO A 102 4.72 12.02 -5.89
CA PRO A 102 3.41 11.82 -5.27
C PRO A 102 2.73 13.12 -4.84
N LEU A 103 3.46 14.05 -4.22
CA LEU A 103 2.87 15.26 -3.64
C LEU A 103 2.74 16.40 -4.64
N GLY A 104 3.57 16.43 -5.68
CA GLY A 104 3.58 17.50 -6.69
C GLY A 104 2.92 17.10 -7.99
N GLN A 105 3.23 15.92 -8.53
CA GLN A 105 2.78 15.47 -9.85
C GLN A 105 1.67 14.41 -9.79
N GLY A 106 1.32 13.90 -8.61
CA GLY A 106 0.32 12.85 -8.44
C GLY A 106 0.75 11.49 -9.02
N VAL A 107 2.05 11.24 -9.11
CA VAL A 107 2.62 9.97 -9.57
C VAL A 107 3.79 9.55 -8.69
N GLY A 108 3.95 8.27 -8.43
CA GLY A 108 5.06 7.76 -7.64
C GLY A 108 5.29 6.27 -7.82
N VAL A 109 6.52 5.84 -7.58
CA VAL A 109 6.84 4.43 -7.32
C VAL A 109 6.80 4.18 -5.81
N CYS A 110 6.97 2.94 -5.37
CA CYS A 110 6.91 2.57 -3.94
C CYS A 110 7.81 3.47 -3.06
N GLU A 111 9.03 3.77 -3.49
CA GLU A 111 9.97 4.63 -2.77
C GLU A 111 9.42 6.06 -2.60
N GLY A 112 8.94 6.68 -3.67
CA GLY A 112 8.37 8.03 -3.62
C GLY A 112 7.10 8.09 -2.78
N ILE A 113 6.24 7.07 -2.87
CA ILE A 113 5.02 6.95 -2.06
C ILE A 113 5.38 6.80 -0.58
N ALA A 114 6.32 5.90 -0.24
CA ALA A 114 6.76 5.72 1.15
C ALA A 114 7.40 7.00 1.72
N LYS A 115 8.18 7.74 0.94
CA LYS A 115 8.73 9.05 1.31
C LYS A 115 7.63 10.09 1.52
N ALA A 116 6.61 10.11 0.68
CA ALA A 116 5.48 11.04 0.81
C ALA A 116 4.66 10.75 2.09
N VAL A 117 4.39 9.47 2.39
CA VAL A 117 3.76 9.05 3.64
C VAL A 117 4.59 9.53 4.83
N LYS A 118 5.93 9.27 4.82
CA LYS A 118 6.82 9.71 5.90
C LYS A 118 6.80 11.23 6.08
N ALA A 119 6.91 12.00 5.00
CA ALA A 119 6.90 13.47 5.06
C ALA A 119 5.60 14.02 5.67
N LEU A 120 4.45 13.43 5.33
CA LEU A 120 3.16 13.80 5.92
C LEU A 120 3.04 13.34 7.38
N CYS A 121 3.53 12.15 7.72
CA CYS A 121 3.59 11.67 9.10
C CYS A 121 4.43 12.60 9.97
N ASP A 122 5.63 12.96 9.52
CA ASP A 122 6.54 13.87 10.24
C ASP A 122 5.84 15.23 10.46
N ARG A 123 5.15 15.75 9.45
CA ARG A 123 4.40 17.02 9.57
C ARG A 123 3.23 16.95 10.54
N LEU A 124 2.59 15.78 10.67
CA LEU A 124 1.44 15.55 11.55
C LEU A 124 1.83 14.99 12.93
N GLY A 125 3.13 14.81 13.21
CA GLY A 125 3.64 14.31 14.48
C GLY A 125 3.44 12.82 14.70
N ILE A 126 3.34 12.02 13.63
CA ILE A 126 3.32 10.56 13.68
C ILE A 126 4.74 10.05 13.46
N TRP A 127 5.23 9.23 14.38
CA TRP A 127 6.50 8.53 14.19
C TRP A 127 6.39 7.56 13.00
N CYS A 128 7.31 7.69 12.05
CA CYS A 128 7.29 6.92 10.81
C CYS A 128 8.70 6.70 10.30
N ILE A 129 8.98 5.48 9.85
CA ILE A 129 10.19 5.14 9.08
C ILE A 129 9.80 4.49 7.76
N ILE A 130 10.77 4.39 6.85
CA ILE A 130 10.64 3.63 5.62
C ILE A 130 11.27 2.25 5.82
N ALA A 131 10.46 1.23 5.67
CA ALA A 131 10.87 -0.16 5.62
C ALA A 131 11.31 -0.52 4.19
N ILE A 132 12.31 -1.36 4.07
CA ILE A 132 12.82 -1.82 2.78
C ILE A 132 13.16 -3.30 2.81
N CYS A 133 12.72 -4.03 1.80
CA CYS A 133 13.12 -5.41 1.56
C CYS A 133 14.04 -5.54 0.34
N GLY A 134 14.71 -6.68 0.22
CA GLY A 134 15.51 -7.03 -0.95
C GLY A 134 14.66 -7.49 -2.12
N ASN A 135 15.30 -7.61 -3.28
CA ASN A 135 14.76 -8.39 -4.39
C ASN A 135 14.88 -9.89 -4.09
N ASN A 136 14.07 -10.69 -4.78
CA ASN A 136 14.12 -12.14 -4.70
C ASN A 136 13.95 -12.76 -6.10
N PRO A 137 15.05 -12.90 -6.88
CA PRO A 137 14.98 -13.42 -8.24
C PRO A 137 14.41 -14.84 -8.34
N GLN A 138 14.55 -15.65 -7.28
CA GLN A 138 13.99 -17.01 -7.24
C GLN A 138 12.45 -17.01 -7.23
N LYS A 139 11.83 -15.95 -6.68
CA LYS A 139 10.39 -15.72 -6.70
C LYS A 139 9.96 -14.80 -7.85
N GLY A 140 10.87 -14.41 -8.75
CA GLY A 140 10.59 -13.47 -9.83
C GLY A 140 10.54 -12.00 -9.40
N ILE A 141 10.87 -11.70 -8.14
CA ILE A 141 10.88 -10.34 -7.61
C ILE A 141 12.18 -9.65 -8.02
N LYS A 142 12.10 -8.76 -9.00
CA LYS A 142 13.26 -8.10 -9.61
C LYS A 142 13.78 -6.92 -8.81
N ASP A 143 12.85 -6.13 -8.25
CA ASP A 143 13.16 -4.88 -7.58
C ASP A 143 13.02 -4.98 -6.06
N ARG A 144 13.66 -4.06 -5.36
CA ARG A 144 13.43 -3.82 -3.94
C ARG A 144 12.05 -3.17 -3.75
N HIS A 145 11.38 -3.49 -2.67
CA HIS A 145 10.14 -2.83 -2.29
C HIS A 145 10.32 -2.01 -1.02
N THR A 146 9.61 -0.88 -0.93
CA THR A 146 9.62 0.04 0.21
C THR A 146 8.20 0.36 0.63
N TRP A 147 7.98 0.40 1.94
CA TRP A 147 6.74 0.80 2.59
C TRP A 147 7.04 1.52 3.91
N ASN A 148 6.07 1.70 4.78
CA ASN A 148 6.29 2.41 6.04
C ASN A 148 6.04 1.52 7.25
N ILE A 149 6.74 1.84 8.35
CA ILE A 149 6.37 1.44 9.70
C ILE A 149 6.01 2.71 10.46
N VAL A 150 4.83 2.71 11.07
CA VAL A 150 4.28 3.82 11.83
C VAL A 150 4.06 3.43 13.29
N LYS A 151 4.04 4.40 14.19
CA LYS A 151 3.70 4.19 15.60
C LYS A 151 2.37 4.83 15.90
N ILE A 152 1.38 4.01 16.23
CA ILE A 152 0.01 4.42 16.53
C ILE A 152 -0.37 3.89 17.92
N GLY A 153 -0.83 4.77 18.81
CA GLY A 153 -1.20 4.37 20.17
C GLY A 153 -0.06 3.73 20.97
N GLY A 154 1.19 4.07 20.65
CA GLY A 154 2.36 3.49 21.29
C GLY A 154 2.89 2.19 20.67
N THR A 155 2.22 1.60 19.69
CA THR A 155 2.55 0.32 19.04
C THR A 155 2.96 0.54 17.59
N TYR A 156 3.86 -0.30 17.08
CA TYR A 156 4.36 -0.22 15.70
C TYR A 156 3.54 -1.10 14.75
N TYR A 157 3.27 -0.58 13.55
CA TYR A 157 2.51 -1.25 12.50
C TYR A 157 3.14 -1.04 11.13
N HIS A 158 3.00 -2.03 10.25
CA HIS A 158 3.30 -1.88 8.84
C HIS A 158 2.14 -1.19 8.12
N LEU A 159 2.49 -0.21 7.28
CA LEU A 159 1.57 0.52 6.41
C LEU A 159 2.13 0.51 4.99
N ASP A 160 1.49 -0.20 4.07
CA ASP A 160 1.86 -0.20 2.66
C ASP A 160 0.78 0.45 1.79
N ALA A 161 0.87 1.75 1.66
CA ALA A 161 -0.04 2.52 0.82
C ALA A 161 0.14 2.24 -0.68
N THR A 162 1.30 1.73 -1.11
CA THR A 162 1.53 1.35 -2.51
C THR A 162 0.69 0.13 -2.87
N PHE A 163 0.73 -0.92 -2.06
CA PHE A 163 -0.04 -2.13 -2.30
C PHE A 163 -1.54 -1.84 -2.24
N ASP A 164 -2.01 -1.10 -1.25
CA ASP A 164 -3.42 -0.71 -1.17
C ASP A 164 -3.85 0.16 -2.36
N ASN A 165 -2.99 1.05 -2.82
CA ASN A 165 -3.24 1.87 -4.02
C ASN A 165 -3.37 1.02 -5.28
N THR A 166 -2.53 0.01 -5.48
CA THR A 166 -2.58 -0.88 -6.65
C THR A 166 -3.82 -1.76 -6.63
N LEU A 167 -4.16 -2.37 -5.50
CA LEU A 167 -5.39 -3.14 -5.32
C LEU A 167 -6.65 -2.32 -5.63
N GLY A 168 -6.70 -1.08 -5.17
CA GLY A 168 -7.83 -0.18 -5.39
C GLY A 168 -8.08 0.13 -6.85
N LYS A 169 -7.05 0.13 -7.70
CA LYS A 169 -7.15 0.52 -9.12
C LYS A 169 -7.55 -0.61 -10.05
N HIS A 170 -7.22 -1.85 -9.72
CA HIS A 170 -7.64 -3.01 -10.52
C HIS A 170 -9.14 -3.32 -10.38
N GLY A 171 -9.75 -2.93 -9.26
CA GLY A 171 -11.19 -3.05 -9.01
C GLY A 171 -11.98 -1.75 -9.19
N LEU A 172 -11.46 -0.81 -9.95
CA LEU A 172 -11.82 0.62 -9.97
C LEU A 172 -13.24 0.97 -10.25
N LEU A 173 -14.01 0.09 -10.76
CA LEU A 173 -15.36 0.47 -11.17
C LEU A 173 -16.34 0.48 -10.00
N GLU A 174 -16.00 -0.08 -8.82
CA GLU A 174 -17.07 -0.32 -7.84
C GLU A 174 -16.72 -0.29 -6.36
N GLY A 175 -15.55 0.16 -5.89
CA GLY A 175 -15.36 -0.21 -4.50
C GLY A 175 -14.56 0.65 -3.54
N GLY A 176 -14.07 1.78 -3.94
CA GLY A 176 -13.34 2.66 -3.02
C GLY A 176 -11.96 2.13 -2.60
N ILE A 177 -11.37 2.79 -1.66
CA ILE A 177 -10.03 2.52 -1.15
C ILE A 177 -9.95 1.14 -0.50
N ARG A 178 -8.83 0.44 -0.72
CA ARG A 178 -8.45 -0.80 -0.02
C ARG A 178 -7.57 -0.46 1.17
N TYR A 179 -7.67 -1.28 2.22
CA TYR A 179 -6.92 -1.14 3.47
C TYR A 179 -6.33 -2.46 3.93
N ASP A 180 -5.98 -3.31 2.97
CA ASP A 180 -5.49 -4.67 3.21
C ASP A 180 -4.11 -4.66 3.87
N TYR A 181 -3.34 -3.58 3.65
CA TYR A 181 -1.99 -3.36 4.18
C TYR A 181 -1.92 -2.16 5.13
N PHE A 182 -3.01 -1.88 5.82
CA PHE A 182 -3.13 -0.78 6.77
C PHE A 182 -3.04 -1.31 8.21
N ASN A 183 -1.92 -1.04 8.87
CA ASN A 183 -1.62 -1.47 10.24
C ASN A 183 -1.54 -3.00 10.42
N LEU A 184 -0.69 -3.63 9.62
CA LEU A 184 -0.36 -5.04 9.76
C LEU A 184 0.74 -5.27 10.80
N ASP A 185 0.69 -6.43 11.46
CA ASP A 185 1.80 -6.96 12.23
C ASP A 185 2.85 -7.67 11.33
N ASP A 186 4.01 -8.02 11.90
CA ASP A 186 5.08 -8.72 11.18
C ASP A 186 4.57 -10.05 10.58
N ARG A 187 3.73 -10.78 11.31
CA ARG A 187 3.22 -12.07 10.86
C ARG A 187 2.35 -11.94 9.61
N ALA A 188 1.56 -10.87 9.52
CA ALA A 188 0.68 -10.63 8.40
C ALA A 188 1.44 -10.07 7.19
N VAL A 189 2.28 -9.06 7.37
CA VAL A 189 2.98 -8.42 6.26
C VAL A 189 3.93 -9.39 5.55
N PHE A 190 4.67 -10.22 6.28
CA PHE A 190 5.63 -11.17 5.69
C PHE A 190 4.99 -12.41 5.06
N ARG A 191 3.67 -12.45 4.88
CA ARG A 191 3.02 -13.46 4.04
C ARG A 191 3.29 -13.22 2.55
N ASP A 192 3.45 -11.97 2.15
CA ASP A 192 3.64 -11.55 0.75
C ASP A 192 4.72 -10.47 0.55
N HIS A 193 5.31 -9.96 1.62
CA HIS A 193 6.50 -9.10 1.56
C HIS A 193 7.75 -9.91 1.87
N GLU A 194 8.86 -9.57 1.21
CA GLU A 194 10.16 -10.16 1.51
C GLU A 194 10.73 -9.60 2.83
N PRO A 195 11.64 -10.33 3.50
CA PRO A 195 12.25 -9.88 4.74
C PRO A 195 12.96 -8.53 4.60
N LEU A 196 12.93 -7.75 5.69
CA LEU A 196 13.62 -6.47 5.75
C LEU A 196 15.13 -6.65 5.62
N ILE A 197 15.77 -5.76 4.87
CA ILE A 197 17.24 -5.69 4.73
C ILE A 197 17.87 -4.63 5.63
N ALA A 198 17.06 -3.86 6.36
CA ALA A 198 17.51 -2.88 7.34
C ALA A 198 16.77 -3.11 8.67
N PRO A 199 17.42 -2.82 9.82
CA PRO A 199 16.80 -2.93 11.14
C PRO A 199 15.57 -2.03 11.25
N ALA A 200 14.50 -2.56 11.86
CA ALA A 200 13.27 -1.84 12.15
C ALA A 200 12.65 -2.35 13.46
N PRO A 201 11.79 -1.56 14.12
CA PRO A 201 11.01 -2.04 15.24
C PRO A 201 10.12 -3.20 14.87
N SER A 202 9.94 -4.16 15.78
CA SER A 202 9.00 -5.26 15.60
C SER A 202 7.55 -4.76 15.70
N CYS A 203 6.70 -5.22 14.80
CA CYS A 203 5.27 -4.97 14.77
C CYS A 203 4.55 -6.21 15.32
N THR A 204 4.21 -6.22 16.61
CA THR A 204 3.84 -7.43 17.36
C THR A 204 2.36 -7.65 17.50
N ASP A 205 1.52 -6.67 17.21
CA ASP A 205 0.07 -6.82 17.25
C ASP A 205 -0.61 -6.20 16.01
N GLY A 206 -1.83 -6.61 15.74
CA GLY A 206 -2.65 -6.10 14.64
C GLY A 206 -3.96 -5.46 15.12
N GLU A 207 -4.00 -4.91 16.33
CA GLU A 207 -5.25 -4.38 16.91
C GLU A 207 -5.79 -3.17 16.14
N HIS A 208 -4.90 -2.31 15.62
CA HIS A 208 -5.29 -1.17 14.79
C HIS A 208 -5.38 -1.48 13.29
N PHE A 209 -5.36 -2.77 12.92
CA PHE A 209 -5.66 -3.18 11.56
C PHE A 209 -7.03 -2.65 11.14
N TYR A 210 -7.09 -2.04 9.95
CA TYR A 210 -8.27 -1.30 9.50
C TYR A 210 -9.58 -2.08 9.65
N TYR A 211 -9.61 -3.33 9.18
CA TYR A 211 -10.85 -4.12 9.20
C TYR A 211 -11.27 -4.54 10.61
N LYS A 212 -10.33 -4.65 11.57
CA LYS A 212 -10.66 -4.82 12.98
C LYS A 212 -11.28 -3.57 13.58
N GLU A 213 -10.63 -2.41 13.38
CA GLU A 213 -11.12 -1.11 13.85
C GLU A 213 -12.54 -0.79 13.32
N LYS A 214 -12.80 -1.15 12.06
CA LYS A 214 -14.11 -0.94 11.42
C LYS A 214 -15.12 -2.04 11.68
N LYS A 215 -14.80 -3.04 12.51
CA LYS A 215 -15.67 -4.21 12.78
C LYS A 215 -16.08 -4.93 11.50
N LEU A 216 -15.12 -5.06 10.59
CA LEU A 216 -15.21 -5.75 9.32
C LEU A 216 -14.24 -6.94 9.25
N SER A 217 -13.91 -7.52 10.40
CA SER A 217 -13.06 -8.70 10.53
C SER A 217 -13.87 -9.80 11.21
N PHE A 218 -14.18 -10.85 10.47
CA PHE A 218 -15.16 -11.85 10.86
C PHE A 218 -14.52 -13.20 11.21
N THR A 219 -15.14 -13.93 12.14
CA THR A 219 -14.73 -15.28 12.56
C THR A 219 -15.79 -16.33 12.27
N LYS A 220 -17.01 -15.93 11.92
CA LYS A 220 -18.16 -16.82 11.74
C LYS A 220 -18.87 -16.55 10.43
N MET A 221 -19.35 -17.61 9.78
CA MET A 221 -20.08 -17.50 8.52
C MET A 221 -21.39 -16.72 8.66
N GLU A 222 -22.04 -16.77 9.83
CA GLU A 222 -23.26 -16.00 10.09
C GLU A 222 -23.02 -14.50 10.06
N GLU A 223 -21.84 -14.01 10.50
CA GLU A 223 -21.46 -12.61 10.41
C GLU A 223 -21.28 -12.19 8.95
N VAL A 224 -20.61 -13.05 8.16
CA VAL A 224 -20.44 -12.84 6.71
C VAL A 224 -21.79 -12.79 6.01
N TYR A 225 -22.67 -13.76 6.25
CA TYR A 225 -24.00 -13.80 5.66
C TYR A 225 -24.82 -12.53 5.98
N LYS A 226 -24.83 -12.12 7.25
CA LYS A 226 -25.55 -10.93 7.70
C LYS A 226 -25.05 -9.67 6.99
N ARG A 227 -23.73 -9.51 6.87
CA ARG A 227 -23.13 -8.32 6.23
C ARG A 227 -23.29 -8.36 4.72
N ALA A 228 -23.15 -9.52 4.10
CA ALA A 228 -23.38 -9.74 2.67
C ALA A 228 -24.85 -9.44 2.30
N SER A 229 -25.82 -9.90 3.11
CA SER A 229 -27.25 -9.59 2.92
C SER A 229 -27.54 -8.09 3.01
N GLN A 230 -26.87 -7.37 3.91
CA GLN A 230 -26.97 -5.91 4.02
C GLN A 230 -26.36 -5.21 2.78
N ALA A 231 -25.22 -5.72 2.29
CA ALA A 231 -24.58 -5.21 1.07
C ALA A 231 -25.48 -5.40 -0.15
N ALA A 232 -26.06 -6.59 -0.32
CA ALA A 232 -27.02 -6.88 -1.37
C ALA A 232 -28.26 -5.94 -1.33
N LYS A 233 -28.80 -5.71 -0.12
CA LYS A 233 -29.93 -4.80 0.10
C LYS A 233 -29.60 -3.36 -0.26
N LYS A 234 -28.41 -2.88 0.09
CA LYS A 234 -28.00 -1.48 -0.08
C LYS A 234 -27.39 -1.20 -1.45
N GLY A 235 -27.07 -2.23 -2.23
CA GLY A 235 -26.33 -2.09 -3.50
C GLY A 235 -24.92 -1.50 -3.29
N LYS A 236 -24.29 -1.76 -2.14
CA LYS A 236 -22.96 -1.25 -1.81
C LYS A 236 -21.95 -2.38 -1.68
N PRO A 237 -20.71 -2.18 -2.12
CA PRO A 237 -19.63 -3.16 -1.89
C PRO A 237 -19.41 -3.44 -0.42
N LEU A 238 -18.98 -4.66 -0.11
CA LEU A 238 -18.50 -5.08 1.20
C LEU A 238 -17.06 -5.58 1.06
N THR A 239 -16.14 -4.97 1.79
CA THR A 239 -14.77 -5.50 1.93
C THR A 239 -14.57 -5.89 3.37
N PHE A 240 -14.09 -7.11 3.62
CA PHE A 240 -13.90 -7.64 4.96
C PHE A 240 -12.70 -8.57 5.03
N HIS A 241 -12.15 -8.70 6.24
CA HIS A 241 -11.09 -9.64 6.59
C HIS A 241 -11.69 -10.90 7.22
N TRP A 242 -11.21 -12.07 6.80
CA TRP A 242 -11.54 -13.35 7.41
C TRP A 242 -10.45 -13.76 8.41
N ARG A 243 -10.84 -14.08 9.64
CA ARG A 243 -9.97 -14.58 10.71
C ARG A 243 -10.57 -15.78 11.48
N GLY A 244 -11.56 -16.45 10.92
CA GLY A 244 -12.19 -17.62 11.50
C GLY A 244 -11.38 -18.92 11.38
N GLY A 245 -10.10 -18.79 11.06
CA GLY A 245 -9.16 -19.88 10.82
C GLY A 245 -8.29 -19.59 9.60
N TYR A 246 -7.44 -20.53 9.22
CA TYR A 246 -6.70 -20.42 7.96
C TYR A 246 -7.67 -20.41 6.79
N LEU A 247 -7.41 -19.55 5.82
CA LEU A 247 -8.17 -19.51 4.59
C LEU A 247 -7.72 -20.67 3.68
N THR A 248 -8.31 -21.84 3.91
CA THR A 248 -8.13 -23.01 3.02
C THR A 248 -9.09 -22.92 1.85
N ARG A 249 -8.95 -23.84 0.88
CA ARG A 249 -9.87 -23.95 -0.24
C ARG A 249 -11.30 -24.20 0.23
N GLU A 250 -11.48 -25.10 1.17
CA GLU A 250 -12.78 -25.49 1.73
C GLU A 250 -13.45 -24.30 2.44
N VAL A 251 -12.69 -23.54 3.23
CA VAL A 251 -13.19 -22.33 3.89
C VAL A 251 -13.56 -21.25 2.86
N LEU A 252 -12.79 -21.10 1.78
CA LEU A 252 -13.12 -20.17 0.71
C LEU A 252 -14.42 -20.60 -0.01
N GLU A 253 -14.58 -21.88 -0.33
CA GLU A 253 -15.79 -22.42 -0.96
C GLU A 253 -17.04 -22.14 -0.09
N GLU A 254 -16.94 -22.33 1.24
CA GLU A 254 -18.01 -22.02 2.19
C GLU A 254 -18.31 -20.51 2.25
N LEU A 255 -17.28 -19.65 2.24
CA LEU A 255 -17.44 -18.20 2.19
C LEU A 255 -18.14 -17.75 0.90
N VAL A 256 -17.71 -18.30 -0.24
CA VAL A 256 -18.31 -18.00 -1.55
C VAL A 256 -19.77 -18.41 -1.59
N GLU A 257 -20.09 -19.61 -1.13
CA GLU A 257 -21.47 -20.10 -1.09
C GLU A 257 -22.34 -19.24 -0.15
N THR A 258 -21.82 -18.89 1.02
CA THR A 258 -22.50 -17.98 1.96
C THR A 258 -22.82 -16.62 1.31
N MET A 259 -21.88 -16.04 0.57
CA MET A 259 -22.10 -14.76 -0.14
C MET A 259 -23.08 -14.90 -1.30
N LYS A 260 -23.04 -16.00 -2.06
CA LYS A 260 -24.02 -16.31 -3.11
C LYS A 260 -25.43 -16.39 -2.55
N GLN A 261 -25.62 -17.16 -1.48
CA GLN A 261 -26.94 -17.31 -0.81
C GLN A 261 -27.48 -15.98 -0.31
N ALA A 262 -26.63 -15.12 0.26
CA ALA A 262 -27.02 -13.79 0.71
C ALA A 262 -27.53 -12.88 -0.42
N GLY A 263 -26.99 -13.01 -1.63
CA GLY A 263 -27.44 -12.28 -2.82
C GLY A 263 -28.67 -12.87 -3.49
N ALA A 264 -28.77 -14.20 -3.52
CA ALA A 264 -29.83 -14.96 -4.23
C ALA A 264 -31.25 -14.56 -3.79
N GLN A 265 -31.45 -14.25 -2.50
CA GLN A 265 -32.73 -13.77 -1.97
C GLN A 265 -33.22 -12.46 -2.60
N ARG A 266 -32.35 -11.75 -3.35
CA ARG A 266 -32.66 -10.48 -4.03
C ARG A 266 -32.34 -10.53 -5.51
N GLU A 267 -32.25 -11.74 -6.08
CA GLU A 267 -31.92 -11.95 -7.50
C GLU A 267 -30.62 -11.25 -7.92
N LYS A 268 -29.63 -11.25 -7.00
CA LYS A 268 -28.33 -10.63 -7.23
C LYS A 268 -27.23 -11.67 -7.34
N THR A 269 -26.33 -11.42 -8.26
CA THR A 269 -25.15 -12.24 -8.51
C THR A 269 -23.94 -11.66 -7.77
N ALA A 270 -23.20 -12.51 -7.04
CA ALA A 270 -22.00 -12.13 -6.32
C ALA A 270 -20.79 -12.06 -7.26
N ARG A 271 -20.06 -10.95 -7.19
CA ARG A 271 -18.71 -10.79 -7.72
C ARG A 271 -17.76 -10.64 -6.57
N ILE A 272 -16.78 -11.52 -6.49
CA ILE A 272 -15.88 -11.68 -5.34
C ILE A 272 -14.45 -11.47 -5.82
N ALA A 273 -13.73 -10.57 -5.18
CA ALA A 273 -12.30 -10.37 -5.37
C ALA A 273 -11.56 -10.73 -4.06
N LEU A 274 -10.50 -11.52 -4.17
CA LEU A 274 -9.80 -12.11 -3.04
C LEU A 274 -8.33 -11.69 -3.02
N ASN A 275 -7.91 -11.03 -1.95
CA ASN A 275 -6.51 -10.94 -1.57
C ASN A 275 -6.18 -12.13 -0.67
N TRP A 276 -5.63 -13.19 -1.26
CA TRP A 276 -5.37 -14.45 -0.58
C TRP A 276 -4.39 -14.31 0.61
N PRO A 277 -3.19 -13.72 0.45
CA PRO A 277 -2.23 -13.63 1.55
C PRO A 277 -2.78 -12.92 2.78
N GLN A 278 -3.59 -11.89 2.59
CA GLN A 278 -4.15 -11.10 3.68
C GLN A 278 -5.55 -11.56 4.10
N ALA A 279 -6.10 -12.57 3.45
CA ALA A 279 -7.46 -13.08 3.71
C ALA A 279 -8.51 -11.96 3.70
N VAL A 280 -8.39 -11.02 2.77
CA VAL A 280 -9.34 -9.91 2.57
C VAL A 280 -10.17 -10.19 1.33
N ILE A 281 -11.48 -10.08 1.48
CA ILE A 281 -12.46 -10.40 0.47
C ILE A 281 -13.29 -9.15 0.17
N ARG A 282 -13.39 -8.80 -1.12
CA ARG A 282 -14.30 -7.77 -1.62
C ARG A 282 -15.45 -8.43 -2.34
N LEU A 283 -16.65 -8.08 -1.93
CA LEU A 283 -17.91 -8.54 -2.49
C LEU A 283 -18.67 -7.38 -3.09
N THR A 284 -19.07 -7.51 -4.35
CA THR A 284 -20.05 -6.66 -5.02
C THR A 284 -21.19 -7.49 -5.55
N TYR A 285 -22.38 -6.92 -5.59
CA TYR A 285 -23.55 -7.55 -6.15
C TYR A 285 -24.00 -6.82 -7.39
N VAL A 286 -24.27 -7.57 -8.45
CA VAL A 286 -24.85 -7.07 -9.70
C VAL A 286 -26.24 -7.67 -9.90
N ASP A 287 -27.11 -6.94 -10.58
CA ASP A 287 -28.45 -7.41 -10.92
C ASP A 287 -28.39 -8.51 -11.99
N GLY A 288 -29.28 -9.48 -11.89
CA GLY A 288 -29.45 -10.55 -12.87
C GLY A 288 -28.90 -11.91 -12.43
N ASN A 289 -29.29 -12.96 -13.17
CA ASN A 289 -28.88 -14.35 -12.95
C ASN A 289 -27.64 -14.73 -13.78
N THR A 290 -26.59 -13.94 -13.74
CA THR A 290 -25.30 -14.31 -14.32
C THR A 290 -24.53 -15.24 -13.38
N LYS A 291 -23.54 -15.98 -13.88
CA LYS A 291 -22.68 -16.79 -13.00
C LYS A 291 -21.91 -15.87 -12.03
N SER A 292 -21.88 -16.25 -10.76
CA SER A 292 -20.99 -15.59 -9.79
C SER A 292 -19.53 -15.81 -10.19
N SER A 293 -18.69 -14.80 -9.97
CA SER A 293 -17.27 -14.85 -10.29
C SER A 293 -16.41 -14.66 -9.04
N VAL A 294 -15.29 -15.35 -9.02
CA VAL A 294 -14.24 -15.16 -8.02
C VAL A 294 -12.96 -14.83 -8.78
N THR A 295 -12.35 -13.70 -8.44
CA THR A 295 -11.05 -13.27 -8.96
C THR A 295 -10.05 -13.18 -7.82
N VAL A 296 -8.78 -13.45 -8.10
CA VAL A 296 -7.69 -13.23 -7.13
C VAL A 296 -7.08 -11.88 -7.41
N ASP A 297 -7.10 -11.01 -6.41
CA ASP A 297 -6.42 -9.72 -6.45
C ASP A 297 -4.97 -9.90 -6.00
N GLU A 298 -4.05 -9.43 -6.78
CA GLU A 298 -2.64 -9.38 -6.42
C GLU A 298 -2.21 -7.92 -6.24
N ALA A 299 -1.76 -7.61 -5.03
CA ALA A 299 -1.06 -6.37 -4.80
C ALA A 299 0.33 -6.48 -5.44
N ASN A 300 0.65 -5.57 -6.34
CA ASN A 300 1.94 -5.54 -7.01
C ASN A 300 2.38 -4.11 -7.29
N GLU A 301 3.64 -3.97 -7.70
CA GLU A 301 4.21 -2.68 -8.09
C GLU A 301 3.89 -2.29 -9.55
N GLY A 302 2.86 -2.87 -10.16
CA GLY A 302 2.40 -2.49 -11.51
C GLY A 302 3.16 -3.15 -12.66
N GLU A 303 3.98 -4.18 -12.42
CA GLU A 303 4.77 -4.84 -13.48
C GLU A 303 4.02 -5.91 -14.30
N LEU A 304 2.87 -6.42 -13.82
CA LEU A 304 2.18 -7.57 -14.43
C LEU A 304 1.17 -7.25 -15.53
N GLU A 305 0.92 -5.99 -15.87
CA GLU A 305 -0.11 -5.66 -16.86
C GLU A 305 0.33 -5.76 -18.34
N GLN A 306 1.58 -6.09 -18.67
CA GLN A 306 1.99 -6.21 -20.07
C GLN A 306 1.64 -7.54 -20.73
N GLU A 307 1.24 -8.57 -19.96
CA GLU A 307 0.92 -9.90 -20.54
C GLU A 307 -0.56 -10.29 -20.45
N ASN A 308 -1.44 -9.51 -19.82
CA ASN A 308 -2.82 -9.91 -19.55
C ASN A 308 -3.92 -9.11 -20.26
N GLU A 309 -3.64 -8.39 -21.34
CA GLU A 309 -4.71 -7.86 -22.22
C GLU A 309 -5.54 -8.95 -22.94
N GLY A 310 -5.39 -10.21 -22.58
CA GLY A 310 -6.12 -11.30 -23.20
C GLY A 310 -6.47 -12.49 -22.32
N LYS A 311 -6.17 -12.43 -21.03
CA LYS A 311 -6.55 -13.50 -20.11
C LYS A 311 -7.50 -12.97 -19.03
N GLU A 312 -8.79 -13.00 -19.31
CA GLU A 312 -9.80 -13.09 -18.25
C GLU A 312 -9.46 -14.32 -17.41
N GLY A 313 -8.86 -14.07 -16.24
CA GLY A 313 -8.43 -15.12 -15.31
C GLY A 313 -9.63 -15.77 -14.62
N THR A 314 -10.33 -16.62 -15.34
CA THR A 314 -11.29 -17.56 -14.77
C THR A 314 -10.55 -18.81 -14.30
N TYR A 315 -9.84 -18.71 -13.18
CA TYR A 315 -9.11 -19.86 -12.64
C TYR A 315 -9.98 -20.85 -11.83
N TRP A 316 -11.30 -20.66 -11.76
CA TRP A 316 -12.19 -21.49 -10.92
C TRP A 316 -13.45 -21.95 -11.64
N ASN A 317 -13.53 -21.87 -12.97
CA ASN A 317 -14.75 -22.27 -13.70
C ASN A 317 -14.93 -23.80 -13.87
N ASP A 318 -13.93 -24.62 -13.58
CA ASP A 318 -14.02 -26.07 -13.80
C ASP A 318 -14.03 -26.92 -12.51
N ALA A 319 -14.21 -26.31 -11.34
CA ALA A 319 -14.13 -27.02 -10.06
C ALA A 319 -15.22 -26.69 -9.03
N ILE A 320 -16.34 -26.07 -9.45
CA ILE A 320 -17.56 -25.96 -8.61
C ILE A 320 -18.80 -26.23 -9.45
#